data_17eaf387112c10738aeb37af502275e2
#
_entry.id   17eaf387112c10738aeb37af502275e2
#
_cell.length_a   1.000
_cell.length_b   1.000
_cell.length_c   1.000
_cell.angle_alpha   90.00
_cell.angle_beta   90.00
_cell.angle_gamma   90.00
#
_symmetry.space_group_name_H-M   'P 1'
#
loop_
_entity.id
_entity.type
_entity.pdbx_description
1 polymer ?
#
loop_
_entity_poly.entity_id
_entity_poly.type
_entity_poly.pdbx_seq_one_letter_code
_entity_poly.pdbx_strand_id
1 'polypeptide(L)'
;MESDAEIRTYLNRIKTLHPVIHCITNTVTMNDCANLALALGASPTMAHHEKEVEEIAAGADALVCNLGATECLDAMFLAGEKAHDLAHPIVLDPVGVAGSSYRRKKCMDLIRHIEPTCIRGNYSEMLALMEQHNMAA
;
A
#
# COMPACT_ATOMS: atom_id res chain seq x y z
N MET A 1 15.43 12.21 -9.42
CA MET A 1 14.55 11.54 -10.40
C MET A 1 15.35 10.41 -11.02
N GLU A 2 14.83 9.21 -10.97
CA GLU A 2 15.51 8.05 -11.53
C GLU A 2 15.63 8.17 -13.06
N SER A 3 16.74 7.69 -13.62
CA SER A 3 16.95 7.70 -15.07
C SER A 3 16.09 6.62 -15.74
N ASP A 4 15.80 6.81 -17.05
CA ASP A 4 15.10 5.79 -17.85
C ASP A 4 15.78 4.41 -17.80
N ALA A 5 17.11 4.39 -17.65
CA ALA A 5 17.89 3.16 -17.53
C ALA A 5 17.62 2.44 -16.20
N GLU A 6 17.50 3.18 -15.10
CA GLU A 6 17.15 2.62 -13.80
C GLU A 6 15.74 2.05 -13.78
N ILE A 7 14.76 2.77 -14.32
CA ILE A 7 13.37 2.30 -14.46
C ILE A 7 13.32 1.00 -15.27
N ARG A 8 14.03 0.92 -16.39
CA ARG A 8 14.13 -0.30 -17.21
C ARG A 8 14.73 -1.47 -16.43
N THR A 9 15.72 -1.20 -15.60
CA THR A 9 16.35 -2.22 -14.75
C THR A 9 15.34 -2.80 -13.75
N TYR A 10 14.55 -1.96 -13.08
CA TYR A 10 13.49 -2.42 -12.16
C TYR A 10 12.41 -3.22 -12.88
N LEU A 11 11.94 -2.76 -14.04
CA LEU A 11 10.94 -3.48 -14.84
C LEU A 11 11.44 -4.86 -15.29
N ASN A 12 12.70 -4.96 -15.69
CA ASN A 12 13.30 -6.23 -16.07
C ASN A 12 13.43 -7.18 -14.86
N ARG A 13 13.77 -6.66 -13.68
CA ARG A 13 13.81 -7.45 -12.45
C ARG A 13 12.44 -8.00 -12.08
N ILE A 14 11.38 -7.19 -12.18
CA ILE A 14 10.00 -7.65 -11.94
C ILE A 14 9.65 -8.80 -12.89
N LYS A 15 9.96 -8.65 -14.19
CA LYS A 15 9.70 -9.70 -15.18
C LYS A 15 10.49 -11.00 -14.95
N THR A 16 11.65 -10.92 -14.34
CA THR A 16 12.50 -12.08 -14.06
C THR A 16 12.12 -12.76 -12.75
N LEU A 17 11.81 -11.97 -11.71
CA LEU A 17 11.57 -12.46 -10.35
C LEU A 17 10.11 -12.84 -10.09
N HIS A 18 9.18 -12.31 -10.86
CA HIS A 18 7.73 -12.50 -10.69
C HIS A 18 7.26 -12.29 -9.24
N PRO A 19 7.59 -11.13 -8.60
CA PRO A 19 7.30 -10.94 -7.19
C PRO A 19 5.81 -11.02 -6.90
N VAL A 20 5.47 -11.56 -5.75
CA VAL A 20 4.09 -11.59 -5.25
C VAL A 20 3.80 -10.24 -4.58
N ILE A 21 2.78 -9.55 -5.08
CA ILE A 21 2.34 -8.24 -4.55
C ILE A 21 0.97 -8.43 -3.89
N HIS A 22 0.92 -8.24 -2.58
CA HIS A 22 -0.34 -8.24 -1.84
C HIS A 22 -0.95 -6.83 -1.90
N CYS A 23 -2.14 -6.70 -2.49
CA CYS A 23 -2.85 -5.44 -2.63
C CYS A 23 -4.15 -5.47 -1.84
N ILE A 24 -4.30 -4.57 -0.87
CA ILE A 24 -5.58 -4.29 -0.20
C ILE A 24 -6.07 -2.94 -0.75
N THR A 25 -6.98 -3.00 -1.70
CA THR A 25 -7.47 -1.83 -2.44
C THR A 25 -9.00 -1.80 -2.52
N ASN A 26 -9.55 -0.66 -2.93
CA ASN A 26 -10.97 -0.51 -3.12
C ASN A 26 -11.48 -1.35 -4.31
N THR A 27 -12.77 -1.69 -4.28
CA THR A 27 -13.41 -2.56 -5.28
C THR A 27 -13.46 -1.96 -6.69
N VAL A 28 -13.43 -0.62 -6.80
CA VAL A 28 -13.48 0.08 -8.09
C VAL A 28 -12.20 -0.13 -8.91
N THR A 29 -11.05 -0.15 -8.26
CA THR A 29 -9.73 -0.25 -8.90
C THR A 29 -9.07 -1.62 -8.76
N MET A 30 -9.69 -2.55 -8.04
CA MET A 30 -9.11 -3.87 -7.73
C MET A 30 -8.68 -4.62 -8.98
N ASN A 31 -9.55 -4.71 -9.97
CA ASN A 31 -9.27 -5.41 -11.23
C ASN A 31 -8.17 -4.73 -12.04
N ASP A 32 -8.17 -3.41 -12.11
CA ASP A 32 -7.15 -2.64 -12.84
C ASP A 32 -5.77 -2.78 -12.17
N CYS A 33 -5.71 -2.74 -10.84
CA CYS A 33 -4.47 -2.97 -10.09
C CYS A 33 -3.91 -4.37 -10.33
N ALA A 34 -4.75 -5.40 -10.29
CA ALA A 34 -4.35 -6.77 -10.57
C ALA A 34 -3.83 -6.91 -12.01
N ASN A 35 -4.53 -6.37 -12.99
CA ASN A 35 -4.13 -6.44 -14.40
C ASN A 35 -2.83 -5.66 -14.68
N LEU A 36 -2.63 -4.50 -14.03
CA LEU A 36 -1.38 -3.75 -14.16
C LEU A 36 -0.21 -4.55 -13.59
N ALA A 37 -0.35 -5.13 -12.41
CA ALA A 37 0.69 -5.97 -11.81
C ALA A 37 1.06 -7.14 -12.71
N LEU A 38 0.06 -7.86 -13.26
CA LEU A 38 0.28 -8.94 -14.23
C LEU A 38 0.98 -8.47 -15.50
N ALA A 39 0.58 -7.32 -16.04
CA ALA A 39 1.20 -6.75 -17.25
C ALA A 39 2.68 -6.39 -17.03
N LEU A 40 3.05 -6.00 -15.82
CA LEU A 40 4.44 -5.73 -15.44
C LEU A 40 5.26 -7.00 -15.17
N GLY A 41 4.61 -8.16 -15.06
CA GLY A 41 5.26 -9.44 -14.78
C GLY A 41 5.23 -9.86 -13.32
N ALA A 42 4.54 -9.13 -12.44
CA ALA A 42 4.34 -9.49 -11.05
C ALA A 42 3.14 -10.45 -10.87
N SER A 43 3.03 -11.04 -9.70
CA SER A 43 1.92 -11.92 -9.30
C SER A 43 1.07 -11.23 -8.23
N PRO A 44 -0.07 -10.61 -8.60
CA PRO A 44 -0.92 -9.92 -7.62
C PRO A 44 -1.75 -10.91 -6.80
N THR A 45 -1.95 -10.59 -5.52
CA THR A 45 -2.97 -11.19 -4.68
C THR A 45 -3.80 -10.08 -4.03
N MET A 46 -5.13 -10.22 -4.09
CA MET A 46 -6.09 -9.18 -3.67
C MET A 46 -6.83 -9.57 -2.39
N ALA A 47 -6.22 -10.41 -1.56
CA ALA A 47 -6.81 -10.87 -0.30
C ALA A 47 -7.00 -9.71 0.67
N HIS A 48 -8.18 -9.64 1.28
CA HIS A 48 -8.55 -8.57 2.21
C HIS A 48 -9.35 -9.07 3.42
N HIS A 49 -9.51 -10.39 3.56
CA HIS A 49 -10.22 -10.96 4.71
C HIS A 49 -9.26 -11.08 5.90
N GLU A 50 -9.67 -10.57 7.06
CA GLU A 50 -8.83 -10.49 8.28
C GLU A 50 -8.23 -11.83 8.72
N LYS A 51 -8.93 -12.94 8.45
CA LYS A 51 -8.45 -14.29 8.84
C LYS A 51 -7.31 -14.85 7.99
N GLU A 52 -7.02 -14.22 6.85
CA GLU A 52 -5.99 -14.73 5.91
C GLU A 52 -4.89 -13.72 5.60
N VAL A 53 -5.13 -12.41 5.82
CA VAL A 53 -4.20 -11.37 5.34
C VAL A 53 -2.81 -11.43 5.95
N GLU A 54 -2.66 -11.93 7.17
CA GLU A 54 -1.35 -12.11 7.80
C GLU A 54 -0.55 -13.22 7.10
N GLU A 55 -1.19 -14.34 6.79
CA GLU A 55 -0.56 -15.46 6.07
C GLU A 55 -0.21 -15.04 4.64
N ILE A 56 -1.11 -14.34 3.96
CA ILE A 56 -0.88 -13.81 2.61
C ILE A 56 0.27 -12.79 2.61
N ALA A 57 0.27 -11.85 3.56
CA ALA A 57 1.33 -10.85 3.68
C ALA A 57 2.70 -11.49 3.98
N ALA A 58 2.73 -12.55 4.76
CA ALA A 58 3.96 -13.31 5.03
C ALA A 58 4.53 -13.98 3.78
N GLY A 59 3.67 -14.45 2.88
CA GLY A 59 4.07 -15.08 1.60
C GLY A 59 4.30 -14.11 0.45
N ALA A 60 4.00 -12.82 0.63
CA ALA A 60 4.19 -11.80 -0.40
C ALA A 60 5.58 -11.15 -0.30
N ASP A 61 6.02 -10.55 -1.41
CA ASP A 61 7.28 -9.80 -1.47
C ASP A 61 7.08 -8.30 -1.17
N ALA A 62 5.86 -7.80 -1.29
CA ALA A 62 5.50 -6.41 -0.97
C ALA A 62 4.00 -6.29 -0.66
N LEU A 63 3.65 -5.24 0.10
CA LEU A 63 2.27 -4.90 0.43
C LEU A 63 1.91 -3.51 -0.12
N VAL A 64 0.73 -3.40 -0.73
CA VAL A 64 0.13 -2.13 -1.14
C VAL A 64 -1.21 -1.96 -0.42
N CYS A 65 -1.35 -0.86 0.33
CA CYS A 65 -2.57 -0.48 1.01
C CYS A 65 -3.16 0.79 0.39
N ASN A 66 -4.41 0.73 -0.05
CA ASN A 66 -5.15 1.90 -0.57
C ASN A 66 -6.30 2.25 0.38
N LEU A 67 -6.23 3.43 0.98
CA LEU A 67 -7.18 3.90 2.00
C LEU A 67 -8.59 4.18 1.45
N GLY A 68 -8.79 4.04 0.14
CA GLY A 68 -10.12 4.02 -0.47
C GLY A 68 -10.98 2.86 0.02
N ALA A 69 -10.36 1.76 0.44
CA ALA A 69 -11.00 0.59 1.04
C ALA A 69 -11.15 0.73 2.57
N THR A 70 -11.94 1.68 3.03
CA THR A 70 -12.11 1.94 4.47
C THR A 70 -12.74 0.77 5.24
N GLU A 71 -13.46 -0.10 4.56
CA GLU A 71 -14.00 -1.35 5.08
C GLU A 71 -12.93 -2.42 5.37
N CYS A 72 -11.74 -2.26 4.78
CA CYS A 72 -10.63 -3.20 4.94
C CYS A 72 -9.52 -2.68 5.88
N LEU A 73 -9.79 -1.66 6.70
CA LEU A 73 -8.78 -1.06 7.59
C LEU A 73 -8.16 -2.08 8.55
N ASP A 74 -8.96 -2.94 9.17
CA ASP A 74 -8.45 -3.95 10.10
C ASP A 74 -7.52 -4.95 9.38
N ALA A 75 -7.87 -5.33 8.16
CA ALA A 75 -7.01 -6.14 7.30
C ALA A 75 -5.69 -5.43 6.96
N MET A 76 -5.72 -4.11 6.71
CA MET A 76 -4.51 -3.33 6.44
C MET A 76 -3.59 -3.26 7.68
N PHE A 77 -4.14 -3.13 8.89
CA PHE A 77 -3.36 -3.17 10.12
C PHE A 77 -2.68 -4.53 10.30
N LEU A 78 -3.43 -5.63 10.17
CA LEU A 78 -2.91 -6.99 10.33
C LEU A 78 -1.84 -7.34 9.28
N ALA A 79 -2.14 -7.10 8.00
CA ALA A 79 -1.20 -7.35 6.91
C ALA A 79 0.03 -6.45 6.99
N GLY A 80 -0.18 -5.18 7.34
CA GLY A 80 0.90 -4.19 7.47
C GLY A 80 1.84 -4.50 8.62
N GLU A 81 1.33 -4.90 9.78
CA GLU A 81 2.13 -5.35 10.92
C GLU A 81 2.98 -6.56 10.54
N LYS A 82 2.38 -7.55 9.89
CA LYS A 82 3.10 -8.72 9.42
C LYS A 82 4.19 -8.37 8.39
N ALA A 83 3.89 -7.52 7.42
CA ALA A 83 4.85 -7.08 6.43
C ALA A 83 6.01 -6.28 7.07
N HIS A 84 5.69 -5.39 8.02
CA HIS A 84 6.68 -4.63 8.78
C HIS A 84 7.62 -5.56 9.56
N ASP A 85 7.10 -6.52 10.30
CA ASP A 85 7.87 -7.49 11.09
C ASP A 85 8.84 -8.32 10.22
N LEU A 86 8.45 -8.59 8.98
CA LEU A 86 9.26 -9.33 8.01
C LEU A 86 10.15 -8.43 7.14
N ALA A 87 10.14 -7.11 7.39
CA ALA A 87 10.86 -6.11 6.60
C ALA A 87 10.48 -6.11 5.11
N HIS A 88 9.24 -6.49 4.78
CA HIS A 88 8.71 -6.36 3.43
C HIS A 88 8.36 -4.90 3.12
N PRO A 89 8.64 -4.40 1.91
CA PRO A 89 8.27 -3.04 1.54
C PRO A 89 6.74 -2.85 1.53
N ILE A 90 6.31 -1.70 2.07
CA ILE A 90 4.91 -1.32 2.18
C ILE A 90 4.71 0.02 1.47
N VAL A 91 3.77 0.06 0.53
CA VAL A 91 3.31 1.30 -0.12
C VAL A 91 1.91 1.63 0.38
N LEU A 92 1.73 2.85 0.88
CA LEU A 92 0.44 3.36 1.34
C LEU A 92 -0.05 4.48 0.42
N ASP A 93 -1.27 4.34 -0.08
CA ASP A 93 -1.99 5.38 -0.84
C ASP A 93 -3.10 5.99 0.05
N PRO A 94 -2.95 7.25 0.52
CA PRO A 94 -3.84 7.89 1.48
C PRO A 94 -5.08 8.49 0.82
N VAL A 95 -5.78 7.72 -0.01
CA VAL A 95 -6.95 8.18 -0.77
C VAL A 95 -7.99 8.86 0.13
N GLY A 96 -8.32 10.12 -0.19
CA GLY A 96 -9.42 10.85 0.40
C GLY A 96 -9.14 11.48 1.76
N VAL A 97 -7.91 11.45 2.28
CA VAL A 97 -7.56 12.05 3.58
C VAL A 97 -7.71 13.58 3.61
N ALA A 98 -7.63 14.25 2.47
CA ALA A 98 -7.85 15.69 2.38
C ALA A 98 -9.31 16.08 2.67
N GLY A 99 -10.27 15.24 2.24
CA GLY A 99 -11.69 15.49 2.37
C GLY A 99 -12.38 14.82 3.57
N SER A 100 -11.69 14.00 4.34
CA SER A 100 -12.28 13.23 5.43
C SER A 100 -11.39 13.18 6.66
N SER A 101 -11.85 13.79 7.75
CA SER A 101 -11.16 13.73 9.05
C SER A 101 -11.04 12.30 9.60
N TYR A 102 -12.04 11.47 9.35
CA TYR A 102 -12.02 10.05 9.70
C TYR A 102 -10.89 9.31 8.98
N ARG A 103 -10.80 9.44 7.64
CA ARG A 103 -9.75 8.81 6.85
C ARG A 103 -8.36 9.33 7.25
N ARG A 104 -8.25 10.64 7.49
CA ARG A 104 -6.99 11.27 7.92
C ARG A 104 -6.51 10.68 9.24
N LYS A 105 -7.39 10.58 10.23
CA LYS A 105 -7.07 9.97 11.52
C LYS A 105 -6.63 8.51 11.35
N LYS A 106 -7.40 7.71 10.62
CA LYS A 106 -7.09 6.30 10.37
C LYS A 106 -5.79 6.11 9.59
N CYS A 107 -5.52 6.99 8.63
CA CYS A 107 -4.26 6.99 7.89
C CYS A 107 -3.07 7.26 8.81
N MET A 108 -3.16 8.25 9.68
CA MET A 108 -2.09 8.57 10.64
C MET A 108 -1.87 7.43 11.64
N ASP A 109 -2.95 6.79 12.11
CA ASP A 109 -2.84 5.63 12.98
C ASP A 109 -2.14 4.46 12.26
N LEU A 110 -2.51 4.21 11.00
CA LEU A 110 -1.91 3.17 10.17
C LEU A 110 -0.41 3.47 9.92
N ILE A 111 -0.05 4.70 9.54
CA ILE A 111 1.34 5.12 9.32
C ILE A 111 2.20 4.83 10.55
N ARG A 112 1.71 5.17 11.75
CA ARG A 112 2.46 4.93 13.00
C ARG A 112 2.61 3.46 13.32
N HIS A 113 1.64 2.64 12.93
CA HIS A 113 1.59 1.23 13.28
C HIS A 113 2.41 0.35 12.33
N ILE A 114 2.34 0.62 11.01
CA ILE A 114 2.97 -0.23 10.00
C ILE A 114 4.26 0.35 9.40
N GLU A 115 4.57 1.60 9.70
CA GLU A 115 5.77 2.31 9.21
C GLU A 115 6.01 2.09 7.69
N PRO A 116 5.12 2.58 6.80
CA PRO A 116 5.21 2.29 5.38
C PRO A 116 6.54 2.78 4.78
N THR A 117 7.11 2.02 3.87
CA THR A 117 8.33 2.34 3.14
C THR A 117 8.13 3.56 2.23
N CYS A 118 6.92 3.70 1.67
CA CYS A 118 6.55 4.79 0.78
C CYS A 118 5.09 5.19 0.98
N ILE A 119 4.82 6.48 1.00
CA ILE A 119 3.47 7.05 0.94
C ILE A 119 3.34 7.77 -0.40
N ARG A 120 2.38 7.34 -1.23
CA ARG A 120 2.13 7.89 -2.54
C ARG A 120 0.74 8.54 -2.57
N GLY A 121 0.69 9.85 -2.74
CA GLY A 121 -0.55 10.62 -2.78
C GLY A 121 -0.43 11.86 -3.66
N ASN A 122 -1.54 12.53 -3.91
CA ASN A 122 -1.53 13.83 -4.56
C ASN A 122 -1.15 14.94 -3.56
N TYR A 123 -0.97 16.16 -4.07
CA TYR A 123 -0.55 17.31 -3.27
C TYR A 123 -1.47 17.57 -2.06
N SER A 124 -2.80 17.53 -2.27
CA SER A 124 -3.78 17.81 -1.21
C SER A 124 -3.76 16.75 -0.11
N GLU A 125 -3.57 15.49 -0.49
CA GLU A 125 -3.45 14.36 0.46
C GLU A 125 -2.18 14.48 1.29
N MET A 126 -1.05 14.76 0.66
CA MET A 126 0.21 14.94 1.36
C MET A 126 0.18 16.15 2.31
N LEU A 127 -0.39 17.27 1.86
CA LEU A 127 -0.55 18.47 2.71
C LEU A 127 -1.42 18.17 3.93
N ALA A 128 -2.54 17.48 3.76
CA ALA A 128 -3.43 17.11 4.86
C ALA A 128 -2.77 16.21 5.90
N LEU A 129 -1.91 15.28 5.48
CA LEU A 129 -1.14 14.43 6.39
C LEU A 129 -0.08 15.24 7.16
N MET A 130 0.63 16.16 6.49
CA MET A 130 1.63 17.01 7.11
C MET A 130 1.00 17.95 8.16
N GLU A 131 -0.13 18.57 7.87
CA GLU A 131 -0.87 19.42 8.81
C GLU A 131 -1.31 18.63 10.04
N GLN A 132 -1.85 17.43 9.85
CA GLN A 132 -2.26 16.56 10.94
C GLN A 132 -1.07 16.13 11.82
N HIS A 133 0.07 15.85 11.20
CA HIS A 133 1.30 15.50 11.91
C HIS A 133 1.77 16.68 12.80
N ASN A 134 1.78 17.88 12.27
CA ASN A 134 2.20 19.08 12.99
C ASN A 134 1.27 19.43 14.16
N MET A 135 -0.04 19.16 14.02
CA MET A 135 -1.02 19.38 15.10
C MET A 135 -0.87 18.36 16.24
N ALA A 136 -0.35 17.18 15.97
CA ALA A 136 -0.16 16.11 16.96
C ALA A 136 1.22 16.16 17.64
N ALA A 137 2.13 16.92 17.09
CA ALA A 137 3.45 17.17 17.67
C ALA A 137 3.40 18.32 18.68
#